data_d8f623936032738046fc893e4bf5f58c
#
_entry.id   d8f623936032738046fc893e4bf5f58c
#
_cell.length_a   1.000
_cell.length_b   1.000
_cell.length_c   1.000
_cell.angle_alpha   90.00
_cell.angle_beta   90.00
_cell.angle_gamma   90.00
#
_symmetry.space_group_name_H-M   'P 1'
#
loop_
_entity.id
_entity.type
_entity.pdbx_description
1 polymer ?
#
loop_
_entity_poly.entity_id
_entity_poly.type
_entity_poly.pdbx_seq_one_letter_code
_entity_poly.pdbx_strand_id
1 'polypeptide(L)'
;MISFYLNGKYHEISHLNPNTTVLEYLRLHEHQTDTKEGCGSGDCGACTIMAQRLPNHATSDSSNSTPFYTFNSCIALLSLMDGHHLMTASYLADNPAHHPERALLHPAQQAMVDCHGSQCGFCTPGFVMSLANLYENNRMQQQKNAKQGSTNGESSYDDLSYDDIVAAISGNLCRCTGYRPIIEAGLTMGKIGQQRDADEMVAKDLTLSLATDAMASKSQSLSKTESLDTSNKASTIEPALAEGSRQLFIPKTVDELNQLLAVYPQATIWAGGTDLGLSITQHLVDHEVIIQLSAIDELRTWSLSASKSSSKADSKANAKLLSELDNSTDNKESVQELTFGAGMTYQQMLPILEHNFPAFAALFARTASPQIRNMGTLGGNIANASPIGDLPPILLALEARIHLRHCNPNNEYIGGEEANAKDKNNEHNQKHYVDEIIPLSEFFIDYKKTKLRAGSYIVAIHMPLMQANQHLFIHKISKRYEDDISACLVAVRIDLSADGMTIDHAKIGLGGMAAVPLLAKNCQQALLGQPLDLASFEKAAKALPMDVSPLTDVRASREYRLHVVQRLLIKCGKQLIKETQTERESS
;
A
#
# COMPACT_ATOMS: atom_id res chain seq x y z
N MET A 1 9.25 23.15 3.65
CA MET A 1 10.47 22.61 4.26
C MET A 1 10.24 21.18 4.70
N ILE A 2 11.14 20.27 4.36
CA ILE A 2 11.13 18.87 4.80
C ILE A 2 12.30 18.61 5.75
N SER A 3 12.13 17.69 6.69
CA SER A 3 13.16 17.35 7.67
C SER A 3 13.20 15.85 7.92
N PHE A 4 14.38 15.28 7.96
CA PHE A 4 14.59 13.84 8.17
C PHE A 4 16.00 13.59 8.74
N TYR A 5 16.22 12.36 9.20
CA TYR A 5 17.56 11.91 9.52
C TYR A 5 18.10 11.01 8.40
N LEU A 6 19.34 11.18 8.06
CA LEU A 6 20.09 10.28 7.16
C LEU A 6 21.31 9.77 7.90
N ASN A 7 21.35 8.44 8.11
CA ASN A 7 22.47 7.80 8.79
C ASN A 7 22.79 8.46 10.16
N GLY A 8 21.74 8.81 10.92
CA GLY A 8 21.83 9.45 12.22
C GLY A 8 22.09 10.96 12.19
N LYS A 9 22.31 11.57 11.01
CA LYS A 9 22.52 13.02 10.86
C LYS A 9 21.20 13.70 10.45
N TYR A 10 20.85 14.79 11.11
CA TYR A 10 19.67 15.61 10.81
C TYR A 10 19.87 16.44 9.55
N HIS A 11 18.86 16.44 8.69
CA HIS A 11 18.77 17.22 7.45
C HIS A 11 17.50 18.05 7.44
N GLU A 12 17.59 19.29 6.97
CA GLU A 12 16.49 20.22 6.80
C GLU A 12 16.62 20.88 5.43
N ILE A 13 15.61 20.73 4.57
CA ILE A 13 15.69 21.13 3.17
C ILE A 13 14.44 21.94 2.80
N SER A 14 14.65 23.11 2.20
CA SER A 14 13.59 23.99 1.68
C SER A 14 13.76 24.32 0.19
N HIS A 15 15.01 24.29 -0.29
CA HIS A 15 15.37 24.63 -1.67
C HIS A 15 15.96 23.42 -2.37
N LEU A 16 15.10 22.68 -3.04
CA LEU A 16 15.46 21.50 -3.84
C LEU A 16 14.36 21.29 -4.89
N ASN A 17 14.74 20.75 -6.04
CA ASN A 17 13.76 20.35 -7.03
C ASN A 17 12.74 19.36 -6.43
N PRO A 18 11.45 19.68 -6.43
CA PRO A 18 10.39 18.79 -5.94
C PRO A 18 10.38 17.38 -6.55
N ASN A 19 10.94 17.23 -7.76
CA ASN A 19 11.04 15.96 -8.47
C ASN A 19 12.26 15.11 -8.05
N THR A 20 13.10 15.59 -7.10
CA THR A 20 14.29 14.85 -6.67
C THR A 20 13.92 13.56 -5.96
N THR A 21 14.47 12.43 -6.45
CA THR A 21 14.34 11.14 -5.80
C THR A 21 15.31 10.99 -4.62
N VAL A 22 15.01 10.08 -3.71
CA VAL A 22 15.91 9.75 -2.59
C VAL A 22 17.27 9.29 -3.11
N LEU A 23 17.30 8.44 -4.15
CA LEU A 23 18.55 7.95 -4.73
C LEU A 23 19.39 9.07 -5.32
N GLU A 24 18.77 9.98 -6.05
CA GLU A 24 19.43 11.15 -6.61
C GLU A 24 20.04 12.02 -5.50
N TYR A 25 19.28 12.31 -4.44
CA TYR A 25 19.77 13.05 -3.29
C TYR A 25 20.97 12.37 -2.63
N LEU A 26 20.89 11.06 -2.36
CA LEU A 26 22.00 10.31 -1.78
C LEU A 26 23.28 10.40 -2.63
N ARG A 27 23.15 10.23 -3.95
CA ARG A 27 24.30 10.10 -4.84
C ARG A 27 24.89 11.44 -5.28
N LEU A 28 24.05 12.44 -5.57
CA LEU A 28 24.49 13.72 -6.14
C LEU A 28 24.66 14.82 -5.09
N HIS A 29 23.87 14.81 -4.01
CA HIS A 29 23.97 15.83 -2.97
C HIS A 29 24.80 15.37 -1.76
N GLU A 30 24.59 14.14 -1.30
CA GLU A 30 25.30 13.59 -0.14
C GLU A 30 26.53 12.76 -0.51
N HIS A 31 26.78 12.53 -1.81
CA HIS A 31 27.90 11.73 -2.35
C HIS A 31 27.99 10.31 -1.77
N GLN A 32 26.87 9.78 -1.29
CA GLN A 32 26.77 8.41 -0.78
C GLN A 32 26.48 7.45 -1.95
N THR A 33 27.47 6.67 -2.35
CA THR A 33 27.41 5.80 -3.53
C THR A 33 27.32 4.31 -3.19
N ASP A 34 27.18 3.97 -1.91
CA ASP A 34 26.92 2.60 -1.45
C ASP A 34 25.54 2.10 -1.93
N THR A 35 24.53 2.95 -1.99
CA THR A 35 23.23 2.67 -2.63
C THR A 35 23.38 2.74 -4.16
N LYS A 36 22.98 1.65 -4.85
CA LYS A 36 23.22 1.48 -6.29
C LYS A 36 21.98 1.77 -7.13
N GLU A 37 22.19 2.27 -8.34
CA GLU A 37 21.15 2.40 -9.34
C GLU A 37 21.27 1.27 -10.38
N GLY A 38 20.26 0.40 -10.46
CA GLY A 38 20.25 -0.70 -11.43
C GLY A 38 19.24 -0.46 -12.56
N CYS A 39 17.95 -0.42 -12.25
CA CYS A 39 16.88 -0.30 -13.24
C CYS A 39 16.25 1.10 -13.33
N GLY A 40 16.30 1.90 -12.26
CA GLY A 40 15.59 3.18 -12.17
C GLY A 40 14.06 3.04 -12.23
N SER A 41 13.51 1.83 -12.02
CA SER A 41 12.07 1.53 -12.16
C SER A 41 11.45 0.81 -10.95
N GLY A 42 12.22 0.63 -9.86
CA GLY A 42 11.72 -0.03 -8.66
C GLY A 42 11.71 -1.58 -8.71
N ASP A 43 12.22 -2.21 -9.79
CA ASP A 43 12.11 -3.66 -10.00
C ASP A 43 13.31 -4.46 -9.46
N CYS A 44 14.53 -3.91 -9.55
CA CYS A 44 15.73 -4.72 -9.29
C CYS A 44 16.19 -4.72 -7.83
N GLY A 45 15.71 -3.82 -7.00
CA GLY A 45 16.06 -3.69 -5.60
C GLY A 45 17.49 -3.28 -5.27
N ALA A 46 18.35 -2.95 -6.27
CA ALA A 46 19.72 -2.50 -6.01
C ALA A 46 19.79 -1.18 -5.23
N CYS A 47 18.73 -0.37 -5.34
CA CYS A 47 18.55 0.91 -4.66
C CYS A 47 17.78 0.79 -3.32
N THR A 48 17.54 -0.43 -2.82
CA THR A 48 16.84 -0.62 -1.55
C THR A 48 17.59 0.02 -0.40
N ILE A 49 16.89 0.87 0.36
CA ILE A 49 17.34 1.39 1.66
C ILE A 49 16.26 1.13 2.72
N MET A 50 16.61 1.33 3.97
CA MET A 50 15.71 1.14 5.11
C MET A 50 15.32 2.49 5.69
N ALA A 51 14.07 2.59 6.14
CA ALA A 51 13.56 3.76 6.84
C ALA A 51 12.78 3.36 8.10
N GLN A 52 12.69 4.33 9.00
CA GLN A 52 11.83 4.26 10.18
C GLN A 52 11.09 5.59 10.31
N ARG A 53 9.77 5.55 10.45
CA ARG A 53 9.00 6.76 10.73
C ARG A 53 9.24 7.18 12.18
N LEU A 54 9.57 8.45 12.38
CA LEU A 54 9.79 8.99 13.72
C LEU A 54 8.44 9.26 14.41
N PRO A 55 8.33 9.03 15.73
CA PRO A 55 7.09 9.32 16.46
C PRO A 55 6.79 10.82 16.43
N ASN A 56 5.56 11.17 16.10
CA ASN A 56 5.09 12.55 16.23
C ASN A 56 5.00 12.91 17.73
N HIS A 57 5.46 14.09 18.11
CA HIS A 57 5.41 14.60 19.49
C HIS A 57 4.00 14.65 20.14
N ALA A 58 2.94 14.42 19.36
CA ALA A 58 1.55 14.46 19.83
C ALA A 58 1.08 13.15 20.48
N THR A 59 1.78 12.03 20.31
CA THR A 59 1.42 10.74 20.92
C THR A 59 2.38 10.47 22.07
N SER A 60 1.92 10.65 23.29
CA SER A 60 2.67 10.47 24.54
C SER A 60 3.08 9.01 24.86
N ASP A 61 2.92 8.10 23.92
CA ASP A 61 3.28 6.70 24.08
C ASP A 61 4.70 6.44 23.55
N SER A 62 5.68 6.84 24.35
CA SER A 62 7.12 6.64 24.10
C SER A 62 7.57 5.16 24.12
N SER A 63 6.63 4.21 24.31
CA SER A 63 6.94 2.77 24.43
C SER A 63 6.86 2.01 23.10
N ASN A 64 6.30 2.59 22.02
CA ASN A 64 6.12 1.93 20.75
C ASN A 64 7.02 2.52 19.66
N SER A 65 8.24 2.01 19.54
CA SER A 65 9.06 2.25 18.34
C SER A 65 8.31 1.72 17.10
N THR A 66 8.21 2.55 16.05
CA THR A 66 7.64 2.15 14.77
C THR A 66 8.55 1.11 14.10
N PRO A 67 8.00 0.12 13.37
CA PRO A 67 8.82 -0.86 12.66
C PRO A 67 9.65 -0.19 11.56
N PHE A 68 10.77 -0.82 11.25
CA PHE A 68 11.56 -0.49 10.07
C PHE A 68 10.85 -0.99 8.80
N TYR A 69 11.07 -0.30 7.70
CA TYR A 69 10.59 -0.75 6.40
C TYR A 69 11.60 -0.43 5.29
N THR A 70 11.57 -1.21 4.23
CA THR A 70 12.39 -1.00 3.04
C THR A 70 11.58 -0.36 1.92
N PHE A 71 12.27 0.40 1.06
CA PHE A 71 11.69 0.98 -0.14
C PHE A 71 12.73 1.16 -1.25
N ASN A 72 12.26 1.38 -2.48
CA ASN A 72 13.10 1.65 -3.63
C ASN A 72 13.40 3.14 -3.75
N SER A 73 14.62 3.54 -3.37
CA SER A 73 15.02 4.95 -3.36
C SER A 73 15.05 5.60 -4.75
N CYS A 74 15.16 4.83 -5.83
CA CYS A 74 15.18 5.36 -7.20
C CYS A 74 13.86 5.98 -7.66
N ILE A 75 12.72 5.52 -7.14
CA ILE A 75 11.38 6.00 -7.53
C ILE A 75 10.65 6.76 -6.42
N ALA A 76 11.19 6.78 -5.21
CA ALA A 76 10.63 7.51 -4.08
C ALA A 76 11.13 8.96 -4.09
N LEU A 77 10.21 9.94 -4.07
CA LEU A 77 10.59 11.35 -3.87
C LEU A 77 11.21 11.55 -2.49
N LEU A 78 12.20 12.42 -2.39
CA LEU A 78 12.82 12.77 -1.12
C LEU A 78 11.79 13.34 -0.12
N SER A 79 10.82 14.06 -0.60
CA SER A 79 9.76 14.65 0.21
C SER A 79 8.89 13.62 0.96
N LEU A 80 8.79 12.37 0.48
CA LEU A 80 8.11 11.28 1.18
C LEU A 80 8.79 10.91 2.50
N MET A 81 10.04 11.32 2.66
CA MET A 81 10.89 11.01 3.81
C MET A 81 10.80 12.07 4.92
N ASP A 82 9.92 13.06 4.78
CA ASP A 82 9.68 14.02 5.88
C ASP A 82 9.25 13.27 7.15
N GLY A 83 9.91 13.58 8.28
CA GLY A 83 9.70 12.89 9.56
C GLY A 83 10.23 11.46 9.66
N HIS A 84 11.18 11.05 8.82
CA HIS A 84 11.76 9.71 8.82
C HIS A 84 13.24 9.67 9.18
N HIS A 85 13.72 8.51 9.61
CA HIS A 85 15.14 8.17 9.67
C HIS A 85 15.46 7.22 8.52
N LEU A 86 16.36 7.65 7.63
CA LEU A 86 16.84 6.89 6.48
C LEU A 86 18.19 6.25 6.83
N MET A 87 18.35 4.99 6.44
CA MET A 87 19.58 4.22 6.69
C MET A 87 20.03 3.54 5.41
N THR A 88 21.33 3.72 5.09
CA THR A 88 22.00 3.05 3.98
C THR A 88 22.87 1.89 4.49
N ALA A 89 23.33 1.02 3.59
CA ALA A 89 24.08 -0.16 3.96
C ALA A 89 25.38 0.16 4.75
N SER A 90 26.04 1.26 4.44
CA SER A 90 27.25 1.69 5.15
C SER A 90 26.98 2.12 6.60
N TYR A 91 25.75 2.54 6.91
CA TYR A 91 25.38 2.96 8.26
C TYR A 91 25.16 1.79 9.23
N LEU A 92 24.88 0.59 8.74
CA LEU A 92 24.57 -0.58 9.57
C LEU A 92 25.76 -1.04 10.40
N ALA A 93 26.99 -0.89 9.90
CA ALA A 93 28.19 -1.24 10.63
C ALA A 93 28.44 -0.26 11.78
N ASP A 94 28.98 -0.76 12.89
CA ASP A 94 29.36 0.10 14.00
C ASP A 94 30.55 0.99 13.63
N ASN A 95 30.54 2.23 14.13
CA ASN A 95 31.57 3.21 13.78
C ASN A 95 32.92 2.80 14.38
N PRO A 96 34.04 2.76 13.59
CA PRO A 96 35.39 2.47 14.09
C PRO A 96 35.86 3.41 15.22
N ALA A 97 35.21 4.56 15.43
CA ALA A 97 35.55 5.47 16.53
C ALA A 97 35.35 4.84 17.92
N HIS A 98 34.44 3.87 18.06
CA HIS A 98 34.20 3.14 19.33
C HIS A 98 34.98 1.82 19.42
N HIS A 99 35.40 1.28 18.28
CA HIS A 99 36.20 0.05 18.20
C HIS A 99 37.26 0.21 17.12
N PRO A 100 38.42 0.85 17.45
CA PRO A 100 39.45 1.20 16.45
C PRO A 100 40.13 0.01 15.79
N GLU A 101 40.01 -1.20 16.37
CA GLU A 101 40.66 -2.39 15.82
C GLU A 101 39.79 -3.24 14.90
N ARG A 102 38.45 -3.08 14.93
CA ARG A 102 37.54 -3.88 14.10
C ARG A 102 36.14 -3.26 14.03
N ALA A 103 35.74 -2.76 12.86
CA ALA A 103 34.35 -2.39 12.63
C ALA A 103 33.45 -3.63 12.83
N LEU A 104 32.48 -3.53 13.76
CA LEU A 104 31.50 -4.59 13.98
C LEU A 104 30.43 -4.50 12.89
N LEU A 105 30.45 -5.44 11.96
CA LEU A 105 29.44 -5.51 10.91
C LEU A 105 28.08 -5.88 11.50
N HIS A 106 26.99 -5.35 10.96
CA HIS A 106 25.64 -5.81 11.30
C HIS A 106 25.50 -7.33 11.03
N PRO A 107 24.69 -8.11 11.81
CA PRO A 107 24.52 -9.55 11.59
C PRO A 107 24.20 -9.96 10.16
N ALA A 108 23.35 -9.19 9.46
CA ALA A 108 23.05 -9.41 8.04
C ALA A 108 24.28 -9.19 7.13
N GLN A 109 25.13 -8.20 7.43
CA GLN A 109 26.38 -7.97 6.69
C GLN A 109 27.39 -9.09 6.93
N GLN A 110 27.58 -9.48 8.18
CA GLN A 110 28.51 -10.56 8.55
C GLN A 110 28.08 -11.87 7.89
N ALA A 111 26.79 -12.22 7.96
CA ALA A 111 26.25 -13.42 7.31
C ALA A 111 26.48 -13.43 5.80
N MET A 112 26.31 -12.29 5.13
CA MET A 112 26.59 -12.15 3.69
C MET A 112 28.07 -12.38 3.37
N VAL A 113 29.00 -12.02 4.27
CA VAL A 113 30.44 -12.31 4.13
C VAL A 113 30.70 -13.82 4.35
N ASP A 114 30.22 -14.37 5.44
CA ASP A 114 30.50 -15.75 5.87
C ASP A 114 29.92 -16.79 4.89
N CYS A 115 28.74 -16.51 4.35
CA CYS A 115 28.06 -17.37 3.37
C CYS A 115 28.43 -17.08 1.91
N HIS A 116 29.39 -16.16 1.65
CA HIS A 116 29.76 -15.76 0.30
C HIS A 116 28.57 -15.24 -0.54
N GLY A 117 27.66 -14.50 0.08
CA GLY A 117 26.44 -13.96 -0.53
C GLY A 117 26.66 -12.88 -1.59
N SER A 118 27.91 -12.50 -1.86
CA SER A 118 28.29 -11.46 -2.82
C SER A 118 29.36 -11.95 -3.79
N GLN A 119 29.23 -11.59 -5.09
CA GLN A 119 30.26 -11.82 -6.11
C GLN A 119 30.69 -10.49 -6.74
N CYS A 120 29.88 -9.91 -7.68
CA CYS A 120 30.24 -8.62 -8.27
C CYS A 120 29.99 -7.42 -7.34
N GLY A 121 29.22 -7.57 -6.27
CA GLY A 121 28.95 -6.57 -5.25
C GLY A 121 27.84 -5.56 -5.59
N PHE A 122 27.32 -5.54 -6.83
CA PHE A 122 26.39 -4.49 -7.27
C PHE A 122 25.03 -4.55 -6.54
N CYS A 123 24.42 -5.72 -6.41
CA CYS A 123 23.14 -5.90 -5.71
C CYS A 123 23.30 -6.06 -4.19
N THR A 124 24.51 -6.25 -3.70
CA THR A 124 24.80 -6.59 -2.29
C THR A 124 24.23 -5.60 -1.29
N PRO A 125 24.38 -4.26 -1.46
CA PRO A 125 23.80 -3.30 -0.52
C PRO A 125 22.27 -3.45 -0.39
N GLY A 126 21.56 -3.63 -1.50
CA GLY A 126 20.11 -3.83 -1.48
C GLY A 126 19.66 -5.08 -0.74
N PHE A 127 20.34 -6.22 -0.95
CA PHE A 127 20.07 -7.45 -0.19
C PHE A 127 20.38 -7.30 1.29
N VAL A 128 21.49 -6.66 1.63
CA VAL A 128 21.86 -6.36 3.01
C VAL A 128 20.76 -5.54 3.70
N MET A 129 20.22 -4.52 3.04
CA MET A 129 19.14 -3.71 3.61
C MET A 129 17.84 -4.49 3.81
N SER A 130 17.48 -5.38 2.88
CA SER A 130 16.29 -6.24 3.01
C SER A 130 16.46 -7.25 4.17
N LEU A 131 17.61 -7.89 4.28
CA LEU A 131 17.92 -8.82 5.38
C LEU A 131 18.02 -8.10 6.73
N ALA A 132 18.65 -6.92 6.78
CA ALA A 132 18.73 -6.13 8.00
C ALA A 132 17.35 -5.67 8.49
N ASN A 133 16.48 -5.27 7.58
CA ASN A 133 15.10 -4.92 7.91
C ASN A 133 14.34 -6.09 8.55
N LEU A 134 14.47 -7.28 7.98
CA LEU A 134 13.86 -8.49 8.53
C LEU A 134 14.42 -8.80 9.92
N TYR A 135 15.75 -8.77 10.07
CA TYR A 135 16.44 -9.02 11.34
C TYR A 135 16.00 -8.06 12.45
N GLU A 136 16.02 -6.74 12.18
CA GLU A 136 15.70 -5.71 13.17
C GLU A 136 14.21 -5.76 13.59
N ASN A 137 13.29 -5.98 12.66
CA ASN A 137 11.88 -6.11 12.99
C ASN A 137 11.60 -7.38 13.81
N ASN A 138 12.27 -8.50 13.52
CA ASN A 138 12.17 -9.71 14.33
C ASN A 138 12.73 -9.47 15.75
N ARG A 139 13.89 -8.83 15.88
CA ARG A 139 14.49 -8.44 17.17
C ARG A 139 13.56 -7.55 17.99
N MET A 140 12.96 -6.54 17.37
CA MET A 140 11.97 -5.67 18.03
C MET A 140 10.75 -6.43 18.53
N GLN A 141 10.24 -7.38 17.75
CA GLN A 141 9.08 -8.19 18.14
C GLN A 141 9.40 -9.10 19.32
N GLN A 142 10.58 -9.72 19.34
CA GLN A 142 11.04 -10.56 20.46
C GLN A 142 11.19 -9.75 21.74
N GLN A 143 11.77 -8.54 21.67
CA GLN A 143 11.88 -7.64 22.83
C GLN A 143 10.50 -7.22 23.38
N LYS A 144 9.51 -7.02 22.53
CA LYS A 144 8.12 -6.73 22.96
C LYS A 144 7.50 -7.92 23.67
N ASN A 145 7.65 -9.13 23.11
CA ASN A 145 7.13 -10.37 23.69
C ASN A 145 7.77 -10.66 25.07
N ALA A 146 9.07 -10.46 25.20
CA ALA A 146 9.78 -10.63 26.47
C ALA A 146 9.29 -9.65 27.57
N LYS A 147 9.02 -8.39 27.21
CA LYS A 147 8.48 -7.39 28.15
C LYS A 147 7.03 -7.68 28.59
N GLN A 148 6.24 -8.40 27.78
CA GLN A 148 4.86 -8.77 28.11
C GLN A 148 4.73 -10.05 28.92
N GLY A 149 5.85 -10.65 29.38
CA GLY A 149 5.85 -11.80 30.28
C GLY A 149 5.31 -13.09 29.66
N SER A 150 5.35 -13.22 28.34
CA SER A 150 5.01 -14.47 27.65
C SER A 150 6.09 -15.53 27.96
N THR A 151 5.79 -16.41 28.94
CA THR A 151 6.72 -17.47 29.42
C THR A 151 6.73 -18.72 28.55
N ASN A 152 6.17 -18.68 27.37
CA ASN A 152 6.17 -19.80 26.45
C ASN A 152 7.43 -19.81 25.59
N GLY A 153 8.45 -20.49 26.12
CA GLY A 153 9.59 -20.98 25.32
C GLY A 153 10.62 -19.92 24.96
N GLU A 154 11.85 -20.30 25.04
CA GLU A 154 13.01 -19.59 24.49
C GLU A 154 12.69 -19.06 23.09
N SER A 155 12.35 -17.76 22.95
CA SER A 155 12.26 -17.15 21.62
C SER A 155 13.68 -17.01 21.10
N SER A 156 14.09 -17.97 20.30
CA SER A 156 15.42 -17.96 19.72
C SER A 156 15.38 -17.08 18.46
N TYR A 157 16.47 -16.40 18.16
CA TYR A 157 16.69 -15.71 16.87
C TYR A 157 16.64 -16.70 15.68
N ASP A 158 16.53 -18.02 15.96
CA ASP A 158 16.47 -19.12 15.00
C ASP A 158 15.10 -19.29 14.31
N ASP A 159 14.07 -18.46 14.62
CA ASP A 159 12.70 -18.66 14.15
C ASP A 159 12.43 -18.14 12.73
N LEU A 160 13.42 -17.56 12.03
CA LEU A 160 13.25 -17.14 10.65
C LEU A 160 13.28 -18.34 9.70
N SER A 161 12.15 -18.58 9.06
CA SER A 161 12.01 -19.67 8.09
C SER A 161 12.63 -19.33 6.73
N TYR A 162 12.82 -20.34 5.90
CA TYR A 162 13.21 -20.19 4.50
C TYR A 162 12.24 -19.24 3.75
N ASP A 163 10.94 -19.38 3.98
CA ASP A 163 9.90 -18.59 3.32
C ASP A 163 9.94 -17.13 3.77
N ASP A 164 10.24 -16.84 5.04
CA ASP A 164 10.44 -15.46 5.52
C ASP A 164 11.61 -14.77 4.82
N ILE A 165 12.73 -15.49 4.66
CA ILE A 165 13.89 -14.96 3.95
C ILE A 165 13.56 -14.69 2.48
N VAL A 166 12.93 -15.65 1.78
CA VAL A 166 12.54 -15.52 0.37
C VAL A 166 11.58 -14.35 0.21
N ALA A 167 10.58 -14.22 1.08
CA ALA A 167 9.64 -13.10 1.06
C ALA A 167 10.34 -11.75 1.26
N ALA A 168 11.29 -11.66 2.20
CA ALA A 168 12.00 -10.42 2.49
C ALA A 168 12.88 -9.95 1.33
N ILE A 169 13.52 -10.88 0.59
CA ILE A 169 14.42 -10.56 -0.53
C ILE A 169 13.73 -10.61 -1.91
N SER A 170 12.43 -10.88 -1.98
CA SER A 170 11.70 -11.08 -3.24
C SER A 170 11.81 -9.91 -4.21
N GLY A 171 11.96 -8.68 -3.70
CA GLY A 171 12.18 -7.46 -4.48
C GLY A 171 13.64 -7.17 -4.86
N ASN A 172 14.57 -8.10 -4.66
CA ASN A 172 15.98 -7.91 -4.96
C ASN A 172 16.45 -8.92 -6.02
N LEU A 173 17.10 -8.44 -7.09
CA LEU A 173 17.58 -9.27 -8.18
C LEU A 173 19.11 -9.43 -8.14
N CYS A 174 19.57 -10.69 -8.28
CA CYS A 174 20.97 -11.04 -8.44
C CYS A 174 21.17 -11.91 -9.68
N ARG A 175 22.21 -11.62 -10.46
CA ARG A 175 22.57 -12.43 -11.65
C ARG A 175 23.77 -13.35 -11.40
N CYS A 176 24.53 -13.13 -10.34
CA CYS A 176 25.81 -13.79 -10.13
C CYS A 176 25.72 -15.04 -9.25
N THR A 177 25.04 -14.94 -8.08
CA THR A 177 25.13 -15.92 -6.97
C THR A 177 24.18 -17.10 -7.09
N GLY A 178 23.09 -16.97 -7.88
CA GLY A 178 22.00 -17.95 -7.91
C GLY A 178 21.15 -17.96 -6.63
N TYR A 179 21.24 -16.91 -5.80
CA TYR A 179 20.47 -16.65 -4.56
C TYR A 179 20.78 -17.55 -3.37
N ARG A 180 21.15 -18.81 -3.56
CA ARG A 180 21.36 -19.77 -2.46
C ARG A 180 22.28 -19.24 -1.34
N PRO A 181 23.46 -18.66 -1.62
CA PRO A 181 24.32 -18.11 -0.56
C PRO A 181 23.67 -16.92 0.17
N ILE A 182 22.81 -16.15 -0.51
CA ILE A 182 22.09 -15.02 0.09
C ILE A 182 21.00 -15.53 1.05
N ILE A 183 20.28 -16.58 0.65
CA ILE A 183 19.27 -17.22 1.51
C ILE A 183 19.94 -17.86 2.72
N GLU A 184 21.09 -18.55 2.54
CA GLU A 184 21.89 -19.08 3.65
C GLU A 184 22.35 -17.97 4.61
N ALA A 185 22.74 -16.81 4.10
CA ALA A 185 23.08 -15.66 4.93
C ALA A 185 21.86 -15.19 5.77
N GLY A 186 20.67 -15.12 5.17
CA GLY A 186 19.44 -14.81 5.89
C GLY A 186 19.13 -15.77 7.02
N LEU A 187 19.28 -17.07 6.77
CA LEU A 187 19.08 -18.14 7.78
C LEU A 187 20.14 -18.13 8.88
N THR A 188 21.34 -17.59 8.62
CA THR A 188 22.48 -17.60 9.55
C THR A 188 22.54 -16.34 10.41
N MET A 189 22.01 -15.20 9.95
CA MET A 189 22.16 -13.90 10.63
C MET A 189 21.58 -13.89 12.05
N GLY A 190 20.53 -14.69 12.34
CA GLY A 190 19.96 -14.85 13.68
C GLY A 190 20.97 -15.40 14.68
N LYS A 191 21.68 -16.48 14.31
CA LYS A 191 22.72 -17.10 15.14
C LYS A 191 23.88 -16.17 15.42
N ILE A 192 24.29 -15.38 14.42
CA ILE A 192 25.34 -14.37 14.59
C ILE A 192 24.90 -13.32 15.62
N GLY A 193 23.64 -12.87 15.57
CA GLY A 193 23.08 -11.93 16.53
C GLY A 193 23.06 -12.49 17.95
N GLN A 194 22.56 -13.71 18.15
CA GLN A 194 22.55 -14.38 19.45
C GLN A 194 23.95 -14.53 20.07
N GLN A 195 24.92 -14.94 19.27
CA GLN A 195 26.29 -15.09 19.75
C GLN A 195 26.87 -13.75 20.22
N ARG A 196 26.55 -12.67 19.52
CA ARG A 196 27.00 -11.31 19.91
C ARG A 196 26.35 -10.84 21.20
N ASP A 197 25.06 -11.09 21.37
CA ASP A 197 24.34 -10.74 22.59
C ASP A 197 24.91 -11.53 23.79
N ALA A 198 25.26 -12.81 23.60
CA ALA A 198 25.90 -13.63 24.62
C ALA A 198 27.33 -13.16 24.97
N ASP A 199 28.05 -12.60 24.00
CA ASP A 199 29.40 -12.06 24.19
C ASP A 199 29.40 -10.60 24.70
N GLU A 200 28.22 -10.05 25.07
CA GLU A 200 28.01 -8.66 25.45
C GLU A 200 28.52 -7.63 24.42
N MET A 201 28.64 -8.06 23.16
CA MET A 201 29.00 -7.20 22.04
C MET A 201 27.74 -6.44 21.60
N VAL A 202 27.52 -5.27 22.20
CA VAL A 202 26.35 -4.44 21.93
C VAL A 202 26.26 -4.09 20.45
N ALA A 203 25.27 -4.64 19.77
CA ALA A 203 24.96 -4.23 18.41
C ALA A 203 24.52 -2.76 18.41
N LYS A 204 24.91 -2.01 17.37
CA LYS A 204 24.47 -0.63 17.18
C LYS A 204 22.95 -0.55 17.25
N ASP A 205 22.46 0.28 18.15
CA ASP A 205 21.02 0.59 18.18
C ASP A 205 20.70 1.50 16.99
N LEU A 206 19.94 0.95 16.04
CA LEU A 206 19.50 1.69 14.86
C LEU A 206 18.30 2.59 15.17
N THR A 207 17.65 2.40 16.33
CA THR A 207 16.64 3.33 16.80
C THR A 207 17.33 4.61 17.24
N LEU A 208 16.96 5.74 16.61
CA LEU A 208 17.38 7.03 17.14
C LEU A 208 16.79 7.17 18.55
N SER A 209 17.65 7.09 19.57
CA SER A 209 17.30 7.71 20.84
C SER A 209 17.18 9.21 20.52
N LEU A 210 15.94 9.67 20.36
CA LEU A 210 15.65 11.08 20.22
C LEU A 210 16.15 11.78 21.48
N ALA A 211 17.43 12.17 21.47
CA ALA A 211 17.88 13.25 22.33
C ALA A 211 17.01 14.43 21.93
N THR A 212 16.03 14.69 22.77
CA THR A 212 14.84 15.54 22.64
C THR A 212 15.14 17.01 22.33
N ASP A 213 16.39 17.38 22.09
CA ASP A 213 16.82 18.78 22.17
C ASP A 213 16.83 19.54 20.82
N ALA A 214 17.01 18.87 19.70
CA ALA A 214 17.10 19.57 18.41
C ALA A 214 15.74 19.81 17.72
N MET A 215 14.79 18.88 17.84
CA MET A 215 13.43 19.08 17.30
C MET A 215 12.51 19.81 18.28
N ALA A 216 12.63 19.57 19.59
CA ALA A 216 11.81 20.22 20.61
C ALA A 216 12.08 21.73 20.74
N SER A 217 13.32 22.17 20.55
CA SER A 217 13.65 23.60 20.63
C SER A 217 13.13 24.43 19.45
N LYS A 218 12.93 23.82 18.27
CA LYS A 218 12.40 24.53 17.09
C LYS A 218 10.86 24.49 16.98
N SER A 219 10.18 23.43 17.46
CA SER A 219 8.71 23.41 17.49
C SER A 219 8.14 24.42 18.50
N GLN A 220 8.87 24.74 19.57
CA GLN A 220 8.48 25.80 20.54
C GLN A 220 8.66 27.22 19.97
N SER A 221 9.52 27.44 18.99
CA SER A 221 9.66 28.76 18.34
C SER A 221 8.57 29.03 17.30
N LEU A 222 7.91 27.98 16.76
CA LEU A 222 6.78 28.09 15.84
C LEU A 222 5.42 28.17 16.53
N SER A 223 5.33 27.82 17.84
CA SER A 223 4.09 27.90 18.63
C SER A 223 3.86 29.24 19.34
N LYS A 224 4.79 30.19 19.21
CA LYS A 224 4.57 31.60 19.61
C LYS A 224 4.08 32.39 18.41
N THR A 225 2.97 32.03 17.85
CA THR A 225 2.17 32.92 17.00
C THR A 225 1.18 33.65 17.87
N GLU A 226 1.33 34.97 17.80
CA GLU A 226 0.44 35.99 18.31
C GLU A 226 -1.04 35.65 18.08
N SER A 227 -1.87 36.03 19.07
CA SER A 227 -3.32 36.08 18.92
C SER A 227 -3.69 36.89 17.68
N LEU A 228 -3.97 36.19 16.60
CA LEU A 228 -4.39 36.79 15.34
C LEU A 228 -5.87 37.13 15.39
N ASP A 229 -6.08 38.42 15.25
CA ASP A 229 -7.34 39.10 14.91
C ASP A 229 -8.06 38.34 13.76
N THR A 230 -9.27 37.87 14.04
CA THR A 230 -10.12 37.16 13.08
C THR A 230 -10.76 38.15 12.10
N SER A 231 -10.00 38.58 11.10
CA SER A 231 -10.56 39.24 9.92
C SER A 231 -9.82 38.80 8.65
N ASN A 232 -10.49 37.92 7.88
CA ASN A 232 -10.32 37.67 6.44
C ASN A 232 -8.88 37.75 5.87
N LYS A 233 -8.07 36.70 6.08
CA LYS A 233 -7.06 36.29 5.09
C LYS A 233 -7.16 34.77 4.96
N ALA A 234 -7.55 34.29 3.77
CA ALA A 234 -7.31 32.90 3.37
C ALA A 234 -5.82 32.62 3.63
N SER A 235 -5.49 31.77 4.61
CA SER A 235 -4.13 31.38 4.91
C SER A 235 -3.58 30.67 3.67
N THR A 236 -2.68 31.32 2.95
CA THR A 236 -1.97 30.70 1.82
C THR A 236 -1.10 29.60 2.37
N ILE A 237 -1.41 28.35 2.00
CA ILE A 237 -0.58 27.20 2.32
C ILE A 237 0.73 27.35 1.54
N GLU A 238 1.85 27.42 2.24
CA GLU A 238 3.15 27.55 1.61
C GLU A 238 3.68 26.21 1.10
N PRO A 239 4.41 26.18 -0.04
CA PRO A 239 5.03 24.95 -0.53
C PRO A 239 6.11 24.45 0.44
N ALA A 240 6.17 23.13 0.64
CA ALA A 240 7.22 22.50 1.44
C ALA A 240 8.58 22.51 0.73
N LEU A 241 8.58 22.33 -0.59
CA LEU A 241 9.76 22.49 -1.46
C LEU A 241 9.40 23.38 -2.65
N ALA A 242 10.35 24.23 -3.06
CA ALA A 242 10.22 25.03 -4.27
C ALA A 242 11.58 25.25 -4.95
N GLU A 243 11.58 25.22 -6.29
CA GLU A 243 12.72 25.57 -7.13
C GLU A 243 12.20 26.14 -8.46
N GLY A 244 12.45 27.42 -8.72
CA GLY A 244 11.88 28.12 -9.89
C GLY A 244 10.36 28.15 -9.83
N SER A 245 9.70 27.64 -10.88
CA SER A 245 8.23 27.50 -10.93
C SER A 245 7.71 26.22 -10.27
N ARG A 246 8.59 25.30 -9.88
CA ARG A 246 8.20 24.00 -9.31
C ARG A 246 7.86 24.12 -7.85
N GLN A 247 6.75 23.52 -7.45
CA GLN A 247 6.25 23.58 -6.08
C GLN A 247 5.77 22.19 -5.61
N LEU A 248 6.05 21.88 -4.36
CA LEU A 248 5.54 20.68 -3.69
C LEU A 248 4.85 21.07 -2.39
N PHE A 249 3.63 20.62 -2.22
CA PHE A 249 2.81 20.81 -1.03
C PHE A 249 2.62 19.49 -0.28
N ILE A 250 2.67 19.54 1.04
CA ILE A 250 2.44 18.39 1.93
C ILE A 250 1.30 18.76 2.90
N PRO A 251 0.03 18.71 2.44
CA PRO A 251 -1.11 18.96 3.32
C PRO A 251 -1.16 17.91 4.44
N LYS A 252 -1.53 18.36 5.63
CA LYS A 252 -1.65 17.52 6.83
C LYS A 252 -3.08 17.10 7.12
N THR A 253 -4.04 17.77 6.53
CA THR A 253 -5.47 17.53 6.69
C THR A 253 -6.17 17.43 5.34
N VAL A 254 -7.33 16.80 5.33
CA VAL A 254 -8.21 16.75 4.15
C VAL A 254 -8.69 18.16 3.74
N ASP A 255 -8.86 19.06 4.70
CA ASP A 255 -9.30 20.44 4.39
C ASP A 255 -8.20 21.24 3.69
N GLU A 256 -6.94 21.10 4.10
CA GLU A 256 -5.79 21.68 3.37
C GLU A 256 -5.68 21.11 1.95
N LEU A 257 -5.89 19.79 1.78
CA LEU A 257 -5.92 19.16 0.46
C LEU A 257 -7.01 19.74 -0.43
N ASN A 258 -8.24 19.92 0.11
CA ASN A 258 -9.36 20.50 -0.62
C ASN A 258 -9.04 21.94 -1.09
N GLN A 259 -8.41 22.75 -0.23
CA GLN A 259 -8.00 24.12 -0.56
C GLN A 259 -6.94 24.13 -1.67
N LEU A 260 -5.91 23.26 -1.56
CA LEU A 260 -4.86 23.16 -2.57
C LEU A 260 -5.42 22.72 -3.92
N LEU A 261 -6.30 21.72 -3.96
CA LEU A 261 -6.90 21.24 -5.20
C LEU A 261 -7.88 22.25 -5.83
N ALA A 262 -8.50 23.12 -5.04
CA ALA A 262 -9.29 24.24 -5.57
C ALA A 262 -8.40 25.28 -6.28
N VAL A 263 -7.18 25.51 -5.78
CA VAL A 263 -6.20 26.44 -6.38
C VAL A 263 -5.42 25.80 -7.53
N TYR A 264 -5.02 24.54 -7.35
CA TYR A 264 -4.19 23.76 -8.29
C TYR A 264 -4.93 22.50 -8.79
N PRO A 265 -6.02 22.62 -9.55
CA PRO A 265 -6.83 21.46 -9.95
C PRO A 265 -6.09 20.50 -10.90
N GLN A 266 -5.00 20.97 -11.54
CA GLN A 266 -4.15 20.16 -12.43
C GLN A 266 -2.89 19.64 -11.73
N ALA A 267 -2.74 19.86 -10.42
CA ALA A 267 -1.58 19.37 -9.67
C ALA A 267 -1.47 17.85 -9.76
N THR A 268 -0.24 17.36 -9.79
CA THR A 268 0.04 15.94 -9.69
C THR A 268 -0.17 15.49 -8.25
N ILE A 269 -1.20 14.66 -8.01
CA ILE A 269 -1.47 14.08 -6.70
C ILE A 269 -0.51 12.91 -6.49
N TRP A 270 0.34 13.01 -5.45
CA TRP A 270 1.38 12.04 -5.15
C TRP A 270 1.09 11.30 -3.85
N ALA A 271 0.75 10.01 -3.93
CA ALA A 271 0.63 9.13 -2.76
C ALA A 271 1.95 8.36 -2.54
N GLY A 272 1.97 7.04 -2.76
CA GLY A 272 3.19 6.24 -2.61
C GLY A 272 4.21 6.38 -3.74
N GLY A 273 3.79 6.86 -4.91
CA GLY A 273 4.67 7.16 -6.04
C GLY A 273 5.26 5.95 -6.78
N THR A 274 4.88 4.73 -6.45
CA THR A 274 5.52 3.51 -6.98
C THR A 274 5.35 3.27 -8.48
N ASP A 275 4.30 3.80 -9.09
CA ASP A 275 4.14 3.86 -10.56
C ASP A 275 4.47 5.26 -11.09
N LEU A 276 4.01 6.30 -10.38
CA LEU A 276 4.19 7.68 -10.80
C LEU A 276 5.67 8.12 -10.79
N GLY A 277 6.50 7.53 -9.91
CA GLY A 277 7.95 7.76 -9.90
C GLY A 277 8.63 7.43 -11.23
N LEU A 278 8.08 6.48 -12.01
CA LEU A 278 8.60 6.16 -13.34
C LEU A 278 8.40 7.32 -14.33
N SER A 279 7.42 8.19 -14.12
CA SER A 279 7.26 9.39 -14.95
C SER A 279 8.50 10.27 -14.91
N ILE A 280 9.14 10.39 -13.74
CA ILE A 280 10.39 11.15 -13.57
C ILE A 280 11.58 10.36 -14.11
N THR A 281 11.76 9.12 -13.64
CA THR A 281 13.01 8.36 -13.88
C THR A 281 13.10 7.73 -15.26
N GLN A 282 11.97 7.32 -15.85
CA GLN A 282 11.92 6.64 -17.16
C GLN A 282 11.40 7.55 -18.27
N HIS A 283 10.42 8.41 -17.97
CA HIS A 283 9.79 9.28 -18.95
C HIS A 283 10.29 10.72 -18.91
N LEU A 284 11.16 11.05 -17.94
CA LEU A 284 11.79 12.36 -17.77
C LEU A 284 10.75 13.51 -17.69
N VAL A 285 9.60 13.22 -17.10
CA VAL A 285 8.56 14.22 -16.84
C VAL A 285 8.98 15.05 -15.64
N ASP A 286 8.89 16.37 -15.79
CA ASP A 286 9.15 17.34 -14.74
C ASP A 286 7.81 17.92 -14.27
N HIS A 287 7.36 17.50 -13.08
CA HIS A 287 6.08 17.93 -12.51
C HIS A 287 6.22 19.32 -11.90
N GLU A 288 5.42 20.29 -12.38
CA GLU A 288 5.46 21.68 -11.90
C GLU A 288 4.84 21.82 -10.50
N VAL A 289 3.68 21.21 -10.27
CA VAL A 289 2.98 21.25 -8.98
C VAL A 289 2.69 19.83 -8.50
N ILE A 290 3.23 19.48 -7.34
CA ILE A 290 3.00 18.19 -6.68
C ILE A 290 2.25 18.43 -5.37
N ILE A 291 1.18 17.68 -5.13
CA ILE A 291 0.47 17.63 -3.84
C ILE A 291 0.63 16.22 -3.28
N GLN A 292 1.39 16.09 -2.20
CA GLN A 292 1.72 14.80 -1.59
C GLN A 292 0.76 14.46 -0.46
N LEU A 293 0.20 13.24 -0.47
CA LEU A 293 -0.85 12.81 0.46
C LEU A 293 -0.34 12.10 1.72
N SER A 294 0.97 11.82 1.83
CA SER A 294 1.55 10.95 2.86
C SER A 294 1.37 11.45 4.31
N ALA A 295 1.14 12.75 4.51
CA ALA A 295 0.97 13.36 5.83
C ALA A 295 -0.50 13.46 6.27
N ILE A 296 -1.48 13.07 5.44
CA ILE A 296 -2.90 13.12 5.76
C ILE A 296 -3.30 11.81 6.44
N ASP A 297 -3.39 11.82 7.78
CA ASP A 297 -3.73 10.62 8.54
C ASP A 297 -5.16 10.15 8.29
N GLU A 298 -6.13 11.06 8.01
CA GLU A 298 -7.53 10.72 7.68
C GLU A 298 -7.65 9.77 6.47
N LEU A 299 -6.74 9.89 5.49
CA LEU A 299 -6.73 9.01 4.31
C LEU A 299 -6.04 7.66 4.57
N ARG A 300 -5.47 7.44 5.76
CA ARG A 300 -4.69 6.25 6.13
C ARG A 300 -5.36 5.41 7.22
N THR A 301 -6.63 5.66 7.45
CA THR A 301 -7.45 4.95 8.43
C THR A 301 -8.27 3.84 7.78
N TRP A 302 -8.75 2.93 8.59
CA TRP A 302 -9.76 1.94 8.20
C TRP A 302 -10.86 1.86 9.25
N SER A 303 -12.02 1.39 8.84
CA SER A 303 -13.15 1.17 9.74
C SER A 303 -14.00 -0.01 9.29
N LEU A 304 -14.67 -0.63 10.25
CA LEU A 304 -15.69 -1.65 10.02
C LEU A 304 -17.04 -1.07 10.45
N SER A 305 -18.03 -1.06 9.56
CA SER A 305 -19.37 -0.61 9.89
C SER A 305 -20.00 -1.54 10.93
N ALA A 306 -20.55 -0.97 12.03
CA ALA A 306 -21.26 -1.77 13.03
C ALA A 306 -22.59 -2.29 12.46
N SER A 307 -22.91 -3.57 12.70
CA SER A 307 -24.27 -4.06 12.50
C SER A 307 -25.21 -3.30 13.45
N LYS A 308 -26.42 -2.92 13.02
CA LYS A 308 -27.38 -2.14 13.83
C LYS A 308 -27.87 -2.82 15.14
N SER A 309 -27.23 -3.88 15.61
CA SER A 309 -27.67 -4.69 16.76
C SER A 309 -26.73 -4.68 17.97
N SER A 310 -25.90 -3.66 18.22
CA SER A 310 -25.29 -3.50 19.56
C SER A 310 -24.97 -2.06 19.89
N SER A 311 -25.47 -1.66 21.06
CA SER A 311 -25.42 -0.36 21.68
C SER A 311 -24.03 0.17 22.02
N LYS A 312 -23.82 1.46 21.72
CA LYS A 312 -22.92 2.44 22.38
C LYS A 312 -21.43 2.11 22.48
N ALA A 313 -20.64 2.77 21.67
CA ALA A 313 -19.65 3.81 22.01
C ALA A 313 -18.60 3.98 20.90
N ASP A 314 -18.25 5.24 20.62
CA ASP A 314 -17.03 5.74 19.97
C ASP A 314 -16.85 5.59 18.46
N SER A 315 -17.54 6.47 17.73
CA SER A 315 -17.01 7.24 16.57
C SER A 315 -18.12 8.12 15.96
N LYS A 316 -18.38 9.26 16.57
CA LYS A 316 -19.48 10.18 16.14
C LYS A 316 -19.27 10.87 14.79
N ALA A 317 -18.07 10.87 14.22
CA ALA A 317 -17.79 11.66 13.02
C ALA A 317 -18.13 10.93 11.70
N ASN A 318 -17.89 9.62 11.60
CA ASN A 318 -18.09 8.88 10.33
C ASN A 318 -19.50 8.28 10.17
N ALA A 319 -20.21 8.02 11.29
CA ALA A 319 -21.55 7.43 11.22
C ALA A 319 -22.62 8.42 10.67
N LYS A 320 -22.41 9.73 10.81
CA LYS A 320 -23.37 10.74 10.36
C LYS A 320 -23.39 10.90 8.84
N LEU A 321 -22.23 10.76 8.17
CA LEU A 321 -22.13 10.91 6.71
C LEU A 321 -22.78 9.74 5.96
N LEU A 322 -22.65 8.51 6.49
CA LEU A 322 -23.22 7.31 5.88
C LEU A 322 -24.75 7.20 6.04
N SER A 323 -25.30 7.77 7.13
CA SER A 323 -26.75 7.72 7.39
C SER A 323 -27.56 8.74 6.56
N GLU A 324 -26.94 9.77 6.00
CA GLU A 324 -27.61 10.79 5.20
C GLU A 324 -27.70 10.43 3.71
N LEU A 325 -26.98 9.39 3.25
CA LEU A 325 -26.96 8.98 1.83
C LEU A 325 -27.83 7.74 1.54
N ASP A 326 -28.37 7.07 2.56
CA ASP A 326 -29.14 5.83 2.39
C ASP A 326 -30.64 6.08 2.59
N ASN A 327 -31.29 6.72 1.61
CA ASN A 327 -32.75 6.92 1.55
C ASN A 327 -33.48 5.79 0.80
N SER A 328 -32.89 4.60 0.65
CA SER A 328 -33.61 3.47 0.09
C SER A 328 -34.34 2.68 1.19
N THR A 329 -35.66 2.77 1.20
CA THR A 329 -36.58 2.03 2.04
C THR A 329 -36.72 0.57 1.59
N ASP A 330 -35.65 -0.22 1.71
CA ASP A 330 -35.73 -1.68 1.61
C ASP A 330 -35.11 -2.30 2.87
N ASN A 331 -35.90 -3.10 3.57
CA ASN A 331 -35.52 -3.93 4.73
C ASN A 331 -34.50 -5.02 4.32
N LYS A 332 -33.30 -4.63 3.87
CA LYS A 332 -32.16 -5.53 3.74
C LYS A 332 -31.37 -5.49 5.05
N GLU A 333 -31.10 -6.66 5.63
CA GLU A 333 -30.10 -6.80 6.71
C GLU A 333 -28.85 -6.03 6.30
N SER A 334 -28.42 -5.08 7.12
CA SER A 334 -27.28 -4.23 6.80
C SER A 334 -26.02 -5.08 6.76
N VAL A 335 -25.54 -5.37 5.54
CA VAL A 335 -24.25 -6.06 5.34
C VAL A 335 -23.15 -5.21 5.98
N GLN A 336 -22.30 -5.84 6.81
CA GLN A 336 -21.12 -5.15 7.36
C GLN A 336 -20.18 -4.79 6.23
N GLU A 337 -19.55 -3.64 6.34
CA GLU A 337 -18.67 -3.10 5.30
C GLU A 337 -17.34 -2.67 5.90
N LEU A 338 -16.25 -3.11 5.27
CA LEU A 338 -14.90 -2.70 5.58
C LEU A 338 -14.52 -1.51 4.69
N THR A 339 -14.18 -0.40 5.29
CA THR A 339 -13.75 0.82 4.60
C THR A 339 -12.27 1.05 4.78
N PHE A 340 -11.54 1.21 3.68
CA PHE A 340 -10.13 1.59 3.67
C PHE A 340 -9.96 3.00 3.12
N GLY A 341 -9.25 3.86 3.83
CA GLY A 341 -8.78 5.14 3.32
C GLY A 341 -7.83 4.96 2.13
N ALA A 342 -7.92 5.82 1.13
CA ALA A 342 -7.17 5.71 -0.12
C ALA A 342 -5.64 5.78 0.04
N GLY A 343 -5.17 6.42 1.11
CA GLY A 343 -3.75 6.56 1.46
C GLY A 343 -3.14 5.37 2.20
N MET A 344 -3.92 4.33 2.54
CA MET A 344 -3.38 3.13 3.17
C MET A 344 -2.44 2.38 2.24
N THR A 345 -1.27 2.01 2.74
CA THR A 345 -0.31 1.20 1.97
C THR A 345 -0.73 -0.27 1.92
N TYR A 346 -0.24 -0.99 0.94
CA TYR A 346 -0.52 -2.43 0.81
C TYR A 346 -0.08 -3.18 2.07
N GLN A 347 1.07 -2.82 2.63
CA GLN A 347 1.57 -3.45 3.85
C GLN A 347 0.66 -3.20 5.06
N GLN A 348 0.06 -2.02 5.18
CA GLN A 348 -0.89 -1.69 6.24
C GLN A 348 -2.23 -2.44 6.10
N MET A 349 -2.63 -2.76 4.87
CA MET A 349 -3.87 -3.50 4.62
C MET A 349 -3.77 -5.00 4.92
N LEU A 350 -2.58 -5.60 4.79
CA LEU A 350 -2.38 -7.06 4.88
C LEU A 350 -2.99 -7.68 6.14
N PRO A 351 -2.68 -7.23 7.38
CA PRO A 351 -3.22 -7.85 8.59
C PRO A 351 -4.75 -7.78 8.69
N ILE A 352 -5.34 -6.70 8.12
CA ILE A 352 -6.79 -6.50 8.12
C ILE A 352 -7.44 -7.46 7.11
N LEU A 353 -6.80 -7.65 5.96
CA LEU A 353 -7.25 -8.59 4.93
C LEU A 353 -7.09 -10.05 5.38
N GLU A 354 -6.04 -10.40 6.10
CA GLU A 354 -5.82 -11.74 6.67
C GLU A 354 -7.00 -12.16 7.56
N HIS A 355 -7.49 -11.23 8.36
CA HIS A 355 -8.62 -11.47 9.25
C HIS A 355 -9.96 -11.55 8.50
N ASN A 356 -10.23 -10.67 7.52
CA ASN A 356 -11.55 -10.50 6.92
C ASN A 356 -11.70 -11.17 5.55
N PHE A 357 -10.61 -11.32 4.78
CA PHE A 357 -10.59 -11.87 3.42
C PHE A 357 -9.32 -12.72 3.20
N PRO A 358 -9.19 -13.89 3.84
CA PRO A 358 -7.95 -14.71 3.80
C PRO A 358 -7.47 -15.04 2.38
N ALA A 359 -8.40 -15.37 1.45
CA ALA A 359 -8.06 -15.65 0.05
C ALA A 359 -7.46 -14.43 -0.67
N PHE A 360 -7.94 -13.22 -0.34
CA PHE A 360 -7.39 -11.98 -0.86
C PHE A 360 -6.00 -11.70 -0.27
N ALA A 361 -5.85 -11.83 1.05
CA ALA A 361 -4.59 -11.61 1.74
C ALA A 361 -3.49 -12.55 1.21
N ALA A 362 -3.80 -13.84 1.03
CA ALA A 362 -2.84 -14.83 0.52
C ALA A 362 -2.30 -14.47 -0.88
N LEU A 363 -3.16 -13.95 -1.76
CA LEU A 363 -2.69 -13.43 -3.04
C LEU A 363 -1.93 -12.12 -2.87
N PHE A 364 -2.43 -11.22 -2.02
CA PHE A 364 -1.91 -9.87 -1.88
C PHE A 364 -0.50 -9.84 -1.28
N ALA A 365 -0.17 -10.79 -0.39
CA ALA A 365 1.18 -10.99 0.13
C ALA A 365 2.22 -11.26 -0.98
N ARG A 366 1.79 -11.81 -2.12
CA ARG A 366 2.62 -12.08 -3.31
C ARG A 366 2.55 -10.96 -4.37
N THR A 367 1.76 -9.92 -4.14
CA THR A 367 1.62 -8.79 -5.07
C THR A 367 2.73 -7.80 -4.81
N ALA A 368 3.53 -7.54 -5.83
CA ALA A 368 4.70 -6.65 -5.78
C ALA A 368 5.76 -7.03 -4.71
N SER A 369 6.87 -6.33 -4.70
CA SER A 369 7.92 -6.50 -3.72
C SER A 369 7.57 -5.89 -2.35
N PRO A 370 8.24 -6.28 -1.25
CA PRO A 370 8.10 -5.62 0.05
C PRO A 370 8.34 -4.10 -0.05
N GLN A 371 9.35 -3.67 -0.83
CA GLN A 371 9.67 -2.27 -1.05
C GLN A 371 8.50 -1.50 -1.69
N ILE A 372 7.81 -2.13 -2.63
CA ILE A 372 6.64 -1.55 -3.28
C ILE A 372 5.42 -1.60 -2.35
N ARG A 373 5.19 -2.71 -1.62
CA ARG A 373 4.06 -2.82 -0.68
C ARG A 373 4.12 -1.81 0.46
N ASN A 374 5.31 -1.44 0.91
CA ASN A 374 5.51 -0.43 1.95
C ASN A 374 5.12 0.99 1.51
N MET A 375 5.18 1.28 0.22
CA MET A 375 4.95 2.62 -0.35
C MET A 375 3.64 2.71 -1.15
N GLY A 376 3.33 1.70 -1.96
CA GLY A 376 2.15 1.67 -2.83
C GLY A 376 0.86 1.73 -2.03
N THR A 377 -0.07 2.60 -2.45
CA THR A 377 -1.35 2.84 -1.76
C THR A 377 -2.53 2.29 -2.53
N LEU A 378 -3.60 1.98 -1.82
CA LEU A 378 -4.85 1.49 -2.40
C LEU A 378 -5.42 2.49 -3.43
N GLY A 379 -5.55 3.75 -3.05
CA GLY A 379 -6.06 4.79 -3.94
C GLY A 379 -5.16 5.02 -5.15
N GLY A 380 -3.83 5.00 -4.96
CA GLY A 380 -2.87 5.11 -6.05
C GLY A 380 -2.98 3.98 -7.07
N ASN A 381 -3.16 2.73 -6.61
CA ASN A 381 -3.37 1.58 -7.50
C ASN A 381 -4.64 1.72 -8.35
N ILE A 382 -5.75 2.11 -7.71
CA ILE A 382 -7.04 2.26 -8.40
C ILE A 382 -7.01 3.45 -9.36
N ALA A 383 -6.44 4.59 -8.94
CA ALA A 383 -6.32 5.79 -9.77
C ALA A 383 -5.43 5.57 -11.01
N ASN A 384 -4.38 4.75 -10.89
CA ASN A 384 -3.50 4.37 -12.00
C ASN A 384 -4.23 3.59 -13.09
N ALA A 385 -5.35 2.93 -12.76
CA ALA A 385 -6.22 2.21 -13.70
C ALA A 385 -5.47 1.23 -14.62
N SER A 386 -4.45 0.55 -14.08
CA SER A 386 -3.70 -0.45 -14.84
C SER A 386 -4.59 -1.64 -15.22
N PRO A 387 -4.64 -2.05 -16.50
CA PRO A 387 -5.42 -3.21 -16.93
C PRO A 387 -4.90 -4.54 -16.35
N ILE A 388 -3.67 -4.55 -15.84
CA ILE A 388 -2.99 -5.71 -15.26
C ILE A 388 -2.76 -5.57 -13.75
N GLY A 389 -3.38 -4.57 -13.11
CA GLY A 389 -3.38 -4.41 -11.65
C GLY A 389 -4.08 -5.58 -10.97
N ASP A 390 -3.52 -6.07 -9.87
CA ASP A 390 -4.06 -7.25 -9.17
C ASP A 390 -5.27 -6.93 -8.27
N LEU A 391 -5.35 -5.70 -7.73
CA LEU A 391 -6.43 -5.34 -6.80
C LEU A 391 -7.79 -5.12 -7.48
N PRO A 392 -7.90 -4.36 -8.58
CA PRO A 392 -9.19 -4.01 -9.14
C PRO A 392 -10.09 -5.21 -9.49
N PRO A 393 -9.61 -6.33 -10.06
CA PRO A 393 -10.46 -7.48 -10.34
C PRO A 393 -11.08 -8.11 -9.08
N ILE A 394 -10.31 -8.14 -7.98
CA ILE A 394 -10.77 -8.68 -6.69
C ILE A 394 -11.85 -7.76 -6.11
N LEU A 395 -11.58 -6.45 -6.10
CA LEU A 395 -12.52 -5.44 -5.62
C LEU A 395 -13.81 -5.42 -6.44
N LEU A 396 -13.73 -5.64 -7.75
CA LEU A 396 -14.89 -5.80 -8.62
C LEU A 396 -15.73 -7.04 -8.25
N ALA A 397 -15.08 -8.17 -7.99
CA ALA A 397 -15.77 -9.40 -7.58
C ALA A 397 -16.44 -9.26 -6.19
N LEU A 398 -15.85 -8.46 -5.32
CA LEU A 398 -16.39 -8.10 -3.99
C LEU A 398 -17.46 -7.00 -4.05
N GLU A 399 -17.76 -6.46 -5.23
CA GLU A 399 -18.71 -5.33 -5.41
C GLU A 399 -18.32 -4.08 -4.60
N ALA A 400 -17.02 -3.81 -4.53
CA ALA A 400 -16.51 -2.64 -3.84
C ALA A 400 -17.06 -1.34 -4.46
N ARG A 401 -17.26 -0.34 -3.60
CA ARG A 401 -17.64 1.03 -3.98
C ARG A 401 -16.45 1.96 -3.75
N ILE A 402 -16.34 2.98 -4.57
CA ILE A 402 -15.30 4.00 -4.49
C ILE A 402 -15.90 5.34 -4.08
N HIS A 403 -15.30 5.98 -3.08
CA HIS A 403 -15.65 7.31 -2.61
C HIS A 403 -14.72 8.32 -3.27
N LEU A 404 -15.27 9.15 -4.12
CA LEU A 404 -14.60 10.25 -4.83
C LEU A 404 -14.95 11.57 -4.16
N ARG A 405 -14.01 12.50 -4.10
CA ARG A 405 -14.24 13.89 -3.72
C ARG A 405 -13.82 14.81 -4.84
N HIS A 406 -14.71 15.72 -5.19
CA HIS A 406 -14.54 16.72 -6.25
C HIS A 406 -14.44 18.09 -5.61
N CYS A 407 -13.27 18.73 -5.68
CA CYS A 407 -13.08 20.10 -5.22
C CYS A 407 -13.51 21.08 -6.33
N ASN A 408 -14.26 22.11 -5.97
CA ASN A 408 -14.80 23.08 -6.95
C ASN A 408 -13.91 24.33 -7.02
N PRO A 409 -13.22 24.59 -8.14
CA PRO A 409 -12.37 25.78 -8.27
C PRO A 409 -13.15 27.12 -8.33
N ASN A 410 -14.45 27.09 -8.68
CA ASN A 410 -15.21 28.30 -8.98
C ASN A 410 -16.20 28.71 -7.90
N ASN A 411 -16.23 28.07 -6.74
CA ASN A 411 -17.25 28.32 -5.70
C ASN A 411 -18.72 28.25 -6.20
N GLU A 412 -18.95 27.72 -7.40
CA GLU A 412 -20.29 27.52 -7.93
C GLU A 412 -20.89 26.25 -7.29
N TYR A 413 -22.04 26.44 -6.66
CA TYR A 413 -22.84 25.37 -6.07
C TYR A 413 -23.26 24.39 -7.16
N ILE A 414 -22.62 23.25 -7.25
CA ILE A 414 -23.11 22.13 -8.05
C ILE A 414 -24.12 21.37 -7.19
N GLY A 415 -25.30 21.97 -7.01
CA GLY A 415 -26.43 21.34 -6.35
C GLY A 415 -27.08 20.34 -7.29
N GLY A 416 -27.11 19.05 -6.93
CA GLY A 416 -28.17 18.16 -7.37
C GLY A 416 -29.51 18.67 -6.85
N GLU A 417 -30.55 18.61 -7.66
CA GLU A 417 -31.92 19.00 -7.33
C GLU A 417 -32.35 18.38 -6.00
N GLU A 418 -32.78 19.23 -5.04
CA GLU A 418 -33.29 18.95 -3.69
C GLU A 418 -32.38 19.34 -2.51
N ALA A 419 -31.89 20.56 -2.49
CA ALA A 419 -31.50 21.20 -1.23
C ALA A 419 -32.65 22.10 -0.74
N ASN A 420 -33.34 21.65 0.31
CA ASN A 420 -34.43 22.39 0.96
C ASN A 420 -34.04 23.82 1.31
N ALA A 421 -34.82 24.77 0.82
CA ALA A 421 -34.65 26.23 0.92
C ALA A 421 -34.77 26.81 2.35
N LYS A 422 -34.48 26.06 3.41
CA LYS A 422 -34.63 26.50 4.80
C LYS A 422 -33.34 26.78 5.57
N ASP A 423 -32.13 26.52 5.00
CA ASP A 423 -30.85 26.75 5.70
C ASP A 423 -30.07 27.97 5.16
N LYS A 424 -30.76 29.09 4.89
CA LYS A 424 -30.10 30.33 4.40
C LYS A 424 -29.33 31.11 5.47
N ASN A 425 -29.24 30.64 6.71
CA ASN A 425 -28.61 31.38 7.83
C ASN A 425 -27.31 30.80 8.37
N ASN A 426 -26.65 29.89 7.66
CA ASN A 426 -25.37 29.30 8.10
C ASN A 426 -24.25 29.59 7.09
N GLU A 427 -23.79 30.86 7.02
CA GLU A 427 -22.68 31.31 6.16
C GLU A 427 -21.33 30.65 6.48
N HIS A 428 -21.22 29.85 7.56
CA HIS A 428 -19.98 29.23 8.02
C HIS A 428 -19.76 27.77 7.59
N ASN A 429 -20.65 27.18 6.79
CA ASN A 429 -20.59 25.75 6.43
C ASN A 429 -20.72 25.50 4.91
N GLN A 430 -20.19 26.38 4.06
CA GLN A 430 -20.14 26.11 2.62
C GLN A 430 -19.05 25.08 2.35
N LYS A 431 -19.45 23.83 2.10
CA LYS A 431 -18.54 22.78 1.63
C LYS A 431 -18.04 23.15 0.23
N HIS A 432 -16.74 23.38 0.08
CA HIS A 432 -16.09 23.65 -1.21
C HIS A 432 -15.85 22.38 -2.04
N TYR A 433 -16.52 21.27 -1.73
CA TYR A 433 -16.37 19.98 -2.41
C TYR A 433 -17.69 19.21 -2.44
N VAL A 434 -17.77 18.26 -3.38
CA VAL A 434 -18.89 17.31 -3.51
C VAL A 434 -18.34 15.89 -3.38
N ASP A 435 -18.98 15.08 -2.54
CA ASP A 435 -18.67 13.66 -2.38
C ASP A 435 -19.58 12.82 -3.29
N GLU A 436 -19.01 11.82 -3.96
CA GLU A 436 -19.70 10.87 -4.81
C GLU A 436 -19.24 9.45 -4.47
N ILE A 437 -20.19 8.55 -4.17
CA ILE A 437 -19.90 7.12 -3.95
C ILE A 437 -20.54 6.33 -5.07
N ILE A 438 -19.70 5.64 -5.87
CA ILE A 438 -20.14 4.85 -7.01
C ILE A 438 -19.63 3.41 -6.93
N PRO A 439 -20.30 2.44 -7.59
CA PRO A 439 -19.72 1.11 -7.80
C PRO A 439 -18.36 1.20 -8.50
N LEU A 440 -17.37 0.44 -8.03
CA LEU A 440 -16.03 0.45 -8.66
C LEU A 440 -16.09 0.04 -10.14
N SER A 441 -17.08 -0.79 -10.51
CA SER A 441 -17.30 -1.20 -11.91
C SER A 441 -17.66 -0.05 -12.87
N GLU A 442 -18.04 1.11 -12.34
CA GLU A 442 -18.34 2.31 -13.13
C GLU A 442 -17.17 3.30 -13.18
N PHE A 443 -16.11 3.05 -12.42
CA PHE A 443 -14.98 3.98 -12.28
C PHE A 443 -14.04 3.96 -13.48
N PHE A 444 -13.76 2.77 -14.04
CA PHE A 444 -12.85 2.58 -15.18
C PHE A 444 -13.59 2.81 -16.49
N ILE A 445 -13.14 3.78 -17.30
CA ILE A 445 -13.79 4.16 -18.57
C ILE A 445 -13.08 3.52 -19.77
N ASP A 446 -11.75 3.65 -19.84
CA ASP A 446 -10.90 3.18 -20.94
C ASP A 446 -9.46 2.99 -20.43
N TYR A 447 -8.53 2.55 -21.28
CA TYR A 447 -7.12 2.39 -20.93
C TYR A 447 -6.57 3.63 -20.24
N LYS A 448 -6.18 3.47 -18.97
CA LYS A 448 -5.70 4.56 -18.08
C LYS A 448 -6.65 5.77 -17.99
N LYS A 449 -7.95 5.60 -18.27
CA LYS A 449 -8.98 6.63 -18.10
C LYS A 449 -10.00 6.23 -17.06
N THR A 450 -10.25 7.13 -16.13
CA THR A 450 -11.16 6.93 -15.00
C THR A 450 -12.17 8.07 -14.90
N LYS A 451 -13.11 7.97 -13.96
CA LYS A 451 -14.03 9.08 -13.63
C LYS A 451 -13.38 10.21 -12.82
N LEU A 452 -12.11 10.11 -12.44
CA LEU A 452 -11.40 11.22 -11.79
C LEU A 452 -11.31 12.43 -12.73
N ARG A 453 -11.70 13.59 -12.21
CA ARG A 453 -11.63 14.89 -12.89
C ARG A 453 -10.48 15.71 -12.30
N ALA A 454 -10.09 16.79 -12.96
CA ALA A 454 -9.19 17.79 -12.38
C ALA A 454 -9.73 18.27 -11.02
N GLY A 455 -8.85 18.39 -10.02
CA GLY A 455 -9.24 18.75 -8.66
C GLY A 455 -9.99 17.67 -7.88
N SER A 456 -9.97 16.40 -8.34
CA SER A 456 -10.65 15.28 -7.68
C SER A 456 -9.66 14.28 -7.14
N TYR A 457 -10.03 13.57 -6.06
CA TYR A 457 -9.24 12.49 -5.50
C TYR A 457 -10.12 11.37 -4.91
N ILE A 458 -9.51 10.22 -4.67
CA ILE A 458 -10.15 9.09 -4.00
C ILE A 458 -9.99 9.27 -2.49
N VAL A 459 -11.10 9.24 -1.77
CA VAL A 459 -11.14 9.33 -0.31
C VAL A 459 -10.98 7.94 0.32
N ALA A 460 -11.81 7.00 -0.13
CA ALA A 460 -11.87 5.66 0.46
C ALA A 460 -12.42 4.62 -0.53
N ILE A 461 -12.21 3.35 -0.19
CA ILE A 461 -12.81 2.20 -0.85
C ILE A 461 -13.63 1.43 0.19
N HIS A 462 -14.87 1.14 -0.16
CA HIS A 462 -15.82 0.41 0.67
C HIS A 462 -15.97 -1.01 0.13
N MET A 463 -15.74 -2.01 0.98
CA MET A 463 -15.82 -3.42 0.63
C MET A 463 -16.84 -4.13 1.53
N PRO A 464 -17.94 -4.67 0.97
CA PRO A 464 -18.84 -5.52 1.74
C PRO A 464 -18.11 -6.74 2.29
N LEU A 465 -18.36 -7.11 3.55
CA LEU A 465 -17.86 -8.37 4.11
C LEU A 465 -18.57 -9.56 3.46
N MET A 466 -17.85 -10.67 3.36
CA MET A 466 -18.38 -11.92 2.84
C MET A 466 -19.46 -12.47 3.77
N GLN A 467 -20.55 -12.95 3.19
CA GLN A 467 -21.60 -13.68 3.88
C GLN A 467 -21.30 -15.18 3.89
N ALA A 468 -21.96 -15.93 4.77
CA ALA A 468 -21.70 -17.36 4.96
C ALA A 468 -21.95 -18.22 3.69
N ASN A 469 -22.86 -17.79 2.81
CA ASN A 469 -23.16 -18.49 1.55
C ASN A 469 -22.31 -18.01 0.36
N GLN A 470 -21.33 -17.13 0.61
CA GLN A 470 -20.46 -16.55 -0.41
C GLN A 470 -19.07 -17.20 -0.38
N HIS A 471 -18.58 -17.60 -1.53
CA HIS A 471 -17.28 -18.26 -1.71
C HIS A 471 -16.44 -17.45 -2.68
N LEU A 472 -15.19 -17.13 -2.31
CA LEU A 472 -14.27 -16.31 -3.09
C LEU A 472 -13.05 -17.12 -3.51
N PHE A 473 -12.80 -17.21 -4.80
CA PHE A 473 -11.63 -17.83 -5.41
C PHE A 473 -10.82 -16.80 -6.17
N ILE A 474 -9.50 -16.76 -5.93
CA ILE A 474 -8.61 -15.81 -6.58
C ILE A 474 -7.43 -16.56 -7.18
N HIS A 475 -7.18 -16.34 -8.48
CA HIS A 475 -6.06 -16.96 -9.19
C HIS A 475 -5.26 -15.92 -9.97
N LYS A 476 -3.95 -15.86 -9.67
CA LYS A 476 -2.97 -15.06 -10.39
C LYS A 476 -2.12 -15.97 -11.27
N ILE A 477 -2.00 -15.63 -12.53
CA ILE A 477 -1.08 -16.30 -13.48
C ILE A 477 0.03 -15.34 -13.83
N SER A 478 1.25 -15.72 -13.51
CA SER A 478 2.48 -14.97 -13.76
C SER A 478 3.62 -15.93 -14.10
N LYS A 479 4.72 -15.43 -14.63
CA LYS A 479 5.89 -16.26 -14.98
C LYS A 479 6.71 -16.64 -13.76
N ARG A 480 6.76 -15.78 -12.73
CA ARG A 480 7.40 -16.01 -11.45
C ARG A 480 6.33 -16.10 -10.37
N TYR A 481 6.65 -16.73 -9.24
CA TYR A 481 5.72 -16.85 -8.14
C TYR A 481 5.60 -15.55 -7.35
N GLU A 482 6.75 -14.98 -6.96
CA GLU A 482 6.85 -13.72 -6.22
C GLU A 482 7.14 -12.56 -7.15
N ASP A 483 6.70 -11.37 -6.77
CA ASP A 483 7.00 -10.08 -7.38
C ASP A 483 6.98 -10.10 -8.91
N ASP A 484 5.88 -10.57 -9.49
CA ASP A 484 5.72 -10.59 -10.95
C ASP A 484 4.36 -10.00 -11.37
N ILE A 485 4.36 -9.33 -12.51
CA ILE A 485 3.15 -8.76 -13.09
C ILE A 485 2.27 -9.89 -13.65
N SER A 486 0.98 -9.84 -13.33
CA SER A 486 0.01 -10.81 -13.80
C SER A 486 -0.10 -10.85 -15.33
N ALA A 487 0.01 -12.04 -15.93
CA ALA A 487 -0.47 -12.27 -17.28
C ALA A 487 -2.00 -12.15 -17.31
N CYS A 488 -2.67 -12.77 -16.34
CA CYS A 488 -4.09 -12.55 -16.03
C CYS A 488 -4.36 -12.81 -14.55
N LEU A 489 -5.38 -12.15 -14.03
CA LEU A 489 -5.94 -12.37 -12.71
C LEU A 489 -7.44 -12.68 -12.83
N VAL A 490 -7.90 -13.68 -12.08
CA VAL A 490 -9.29 -14.12 -12.02
C VAL A 490 -9.74 -14.10 -10.57
N ALA A 491 -10.76 -13.33 -10.27
CA ALA A 491 -11.45 -13.35 -8.98
C ALA A 491 -12.90 -13.77 -9.19
N VAL A 492 -13.33 -14.85 -8.55
CA VAL A 492 -14.66 -15.42 -8.69
C VAL A 492 -15.32 -15.47 -7.33
N ARG A 493 -16.41 -14.70 -7.13
CA ARG A 493 -17.31 -14.85 -5.99
C ARG A 493 -18.57 -15.57 -6.47
N ILE A 494 -18.97 -16.61 -5.77
CA ILE A 494 -20.20 -17.36 -5.98
C ILE A 494 -21.03 -17.26 -4.72
N ASP A 495 -22.28 -16.87 -4.88
CA ASP A 495 -23.28 -16.81 -3.82
C ASP A 495 -24.25 -18.00 -4.03
N LEU A 496 -24.30 -18.92 -3.07
CA LEU A 496 -25.14 -20.12 -3.15
C LEU A 496 -26.50 -19.88 -2.51
N SER A 497 -27.50 -20.59 -3.00
CA SER A 497 -28.83 -20.71 -2.37
C SER A 497 -28.71 -21.29 -0.95
N ALA A 498 -29.74 -21.12 -0.15
CA ALA A 498 -29.78 -21.58 1.24
C ALA A 498 -29.54 -23.09 1.40
N ASP A 499 -29.93 -23.90 0.40
CA ASP A 499 -29.67 -25.34 0.37
C ASP A 499 -28.30 -25.71 -0.21
N GLY A 500 -27.54 -24.71 -0.70
CA GLY A 500 -26.24 -24.86 -1.32
C GLY A 500 -26.25 -25.63 -2.64
N MET A 501 -27.39 -25.78 -3.33
CA MET A 501 -27.53 -26.57 -4.56
C MET A 501 -27.53 -25.72 -5.82
N THR A 502 -27.86 -24.45 -5.70
CA THR A 502 -28.06 -23.53 -6.81
C THR A 502 -27.12 -22.31 -6.67
N ILE A 503 -26.69 -21.78 -7.79
CA ILE A 503 -25.89 -20.54 -7.84
C ILE A 503 -26.85 -19.36 -7.95
N ASP A 504 -27.07 -18.64 -6.85
CA ASP A 504 -27.96 -17.49 -6.82
C ASP A 504 -27.34 -16.27 -7.49
N HIS A 505 -26.04 -16.03 -7.24
CA HIS A 505 -25.28 -14.97 -7.90
C HIS A 505 -23.83 -15.40 -8.17
N ALA A 506 -23.24 -14.77 -9.18
CA ALA A 506 -21.81 -14.88 -9.49
C ALA A 506 -21.24 -13.52 -9.84
N LYS A 507 -20.05 -13.20 -9.31
CA LYS A 507 -19.25 -12.03 -9.68
C LYS A 507 -17.89 -12.50 -10.12
N ILE A 508 -17.50 -12.16 -11.34
CA ILE A 508 -16.27 -12.63 -11.97
C ILE A 508 -15.49 -11.42 -12.42
N GLY A 509 -14.50 -11.02 -11.61
CA GLY A 509 -13.59 -9.93 -11.88
C GLY A 509 -12.34 -10.42 -12.62
N LEU A 510 -11.96 -9.76 -13.71
CA LEU A 510 -10.85 -10.13 -14.59
C LEU A 510 -9.86 -9.00 -14.76
N GLY A 511 -8.55 -9.32 -14.62
CA GLY A 511 -7.42 -8.46 -14.93
C GLY A 511 -6.58 -9.04 -16.07
N GLY A 512 -6.01 -8.17 -16.92
CA GLY A 512 -5.22 -8.57 -18.10
C GLY A 512 -6.03 -9.14 -19.25
N MET A 513 -7.35 -8.98 -19.24
CA MET A 513 -8.27 -9.56 -20.22
C MET A 513 -8.96 -8.53 -21.11
N ALA A 514 -8.75 -7.24 -20.89
CA ALA A 514 -9.21 -6.11 -21.71
C ALA A 514 -8.36 -4.87 -21.44
N ALA A 515 -8.74 -3.72 -21.98
CA ALA A 515 -8.08 -2.43 -21.74
C ALA A 515 -8.27 -1.91 -20.31
N VAL A 516 -9.28 -2.43 -19.58
CA VAL A 516 -9.58 -2.10 -18.18
C VAL A 516 -9.87 -3.39 -17.38
N PRO A 517 -9.73 -3.36 -16.04
CA PRO A 517 -10.30 -4.40 -15.20
C PRO A 517 -11.82 -4.46 -15.39
N LEU A 518 -12.39 -5.64 -15.52
CA LEU A 518 -13.81 -5.79 -15.87
C LEU A 518 -14.52 -6.92 -15.12
N LEU A 519 -15.85 -6.88 -15.13
CA LEU A 519 -16.74 -7.98 -14.76
C LEU A 519 -17.15 -8.78 -16.00
N ALA A 520 -16.98 -10.11 -15.97
CA ALA A 520 -17.37 -11.01 -17.06
C ALA A 520 -18.89 -11.27 -17.04
N LYS A 521 -19.67 -10.32 -17.55
CA LYS A 521 -21.14 -10.30 -17.43
C LYS A 521 -21.83 -11.49 -18.08
N ASN A 522 -21.37 -11.93 -19.26
CA ASN A 522 -21.94 -13.10 -19.95
C ASN A 522 -21.63 -14.40 -19.19
N CYS A 523 -20.41 -14.52 -18.62
CA CYS A 523 -20.08 -15.66 -17.75
C CYS A 523 -20.96 -15.67 -16.50
N GLN A 524 -21.15 -14.53 -15.85
CA GLN A 524 -22.01 -14.38 -14.65
C GLN A 524 -23.46 -14.78 -14.97
N GLN A 525 -24.00 -14.28 -16.08
CA GLN A 525 -25.36 -14.60 -16.51
C GLN A 525 -25.53 -16.10 -16.83
N ALA A 526 -24.48 -16.75 -17.35
CA ALA A 526 -24.51 -18.18 -17.64
C ALA A 526 -24.53 -19.07 -16.38
N LEU A 527 -24.11 -18.54 -15.23
CA LEU A 527 -24.13 -19.22 -13.92
C LEU A 527 -25.40 -18.94 -13.13
N LEU A 528 -26.05 -17.81 -13.36
CA LEU A 528 -27.21 -17.36 -12.57
C LEU A 528 -28.35 -18.39 -12.62
N GLY A 529 -28.80 -18.85 -11.44
CA GLY A 529 -29.89 -19.82 -11.28
C GLY A 529 -29.56 -21.24 -11.77
N GLN A 530 -28.26 -21.52 -12.06
CA GLN A 530 -27.86 -22.88 -12.49
C GLN A 530 -27.54 -23.78 -11.28
N PRO A 531 -27.69 -25.11 -11.44
CA PRO A 531 -27.21 -26.05 -10.45
C PRO A 531 -25.73 -25.88 -10.14
N LEU A 532 -25.32 -26.20 -8.90
CA LEU A 532 -23.91 -26.26 -8.53
C LEU A 532 -23.28 -27.55 -9.07
N ASP A 533 -22.99 -27.57 -10.35
CA ASP A 533 -22.35 -28.68 -11.04
C ASP A 533 -21.27 -28.21 -12.04
N LEU A 534 -20.48 -29.13 -12.53
CA LEU A 534 -19.37 -28.82 -13.44
C LEU A 534 -19.87 -28.29 -14.79
N ALA A 535 -21.01 -28.77 -15.28
CA ALA A 535 -21.57 -28.39 -16.59
C ALA A 535 -21.93 -26.90 -16.60
N SER A 536 -22.41 -26.35 -15.50
CA SER A 536 -22.73 -24.93 -15.33
C SER A 536 -21.47 -24.06 -15.48
N PHE A 537 -20.36 -24.45 -14.87
CA PHE A 537 -19.07 -23.73 -15.01
C PHE A 537 -18.45 -23.90 -16.41
N GLU A 538 -18.60 -25.06 -17.05
CA GLU A 538 -18.17 -25.26 -18.43
C GLU A 538 -18.96 -24.39 -19.42
N LYS A 539 -20.28 -24.23 -19.19
CA LYS A 539 -21.13 -23.33 -19.97
C LYS A 539 -20.70 -21.87 -19.78
N ALA A 540 -20.45 -21.44 -18.54
CA ALA A 540 -19.94 -20.09 -18.25
C ALA A 540 -18.58 -19.84 -18.89
N ALA A 541 -17.65 -20.80 -18.82
CA ALA A 541 -16.34 -20.68 -19.43
C ALA A 541 -16.41 -20.54 -20.97
N LYS A 542 -17.39 -21.17 -21.62
CA LYS A 542 -17.65 -21.00 -23.07
C LYS A 542 -18.16 -19.60 -23.41
N ALA A 543 -18.81 -18.90 -22.50
CA ALA A 543 -19.30 -17.54 -22.70
C ALA A 543 -18.17 -16.48 -22.60
N LEU A 544 -17.02 -16.80 -22.01
CA LEU A 544 -15.93 -15.85 -21.76
C LEU A 544 -15.49 -15.02 -23.00
N PRO A 545 -15.38 -15.56 -24.22
CA PRO A 545 -14.98 -14.76 -25.38
C PRO A 545 -15.90 -13.57 -25.70
N MET A 546 -17.13 -13.56 -25.17
CA MET A 546 -18.08 -12.44 -25.34
C MET A 546 -17.79 -11.28 -24.36
N ASP A 547 -17.05 -11.54 -23.28
CA ASP A 547 -16.75 -10.55 -22.24
C ASP A 547 -15.39 -9.87 -22.40
N VAL A 548 -14.46 -10.48 -23.14
CA VAL A 548 -13.05 -10.12 -23.06
C VAL A 548 -12.40 -9.89 -24.44
N SER A 549 -11.38 -9.03 -24.45
CA SER A 549 -10.55 -8.74 -25.63
C SER A 549 -9.07 -8.66 -25.24
N PRO A 550 -8.45 -9.79 -24.80
CA PRO A 550 -7.07 -9.77 -24.33
C PRO A 550 -6.09 -9.50 -25.45
N LEU A 551 -4.97 -8.83 -25.12
CA LEU A 551 -3.88 -8.53 -26.03
C LEU A 551 -2.78 -9.60 -25.91
N THR A 552 -1.99 -9.76 -26.98
CA THR A 552 -0.71 -10.47 -26.94
C THR A 552 0.39 -9.48 -26.57
N ASP A 553 1.16 -9.79 -25.53
CA ASP A 553 2.30 -9.00 -25.06
C ASP A 553 3.45 -9.91 -24.61
N VAL A 554 4.49 -9.30 -23.99
CA VAL A 554 5.68 -10.03 -23.49
C VAL A 554 5.35 -11.04 -22.37
N ARG A 555 4.17 -10.95 -21.74
CA ARG A 555 3.75 -11.81 -20.63
C ARG A 555 3.03 -13.06 -21.10
N ALA A 556 2.11 -12.89 -22.07
CA ALA A 556 1.33 -14.02 -22.62
C ALA A 556 0.66 -13.66 -23.95
N SER A 557 0.36 -14.68 -24.76
CA SER A 557 -0.47 -14.51 -25.94
C SER A 557 -1.96 -14.37 -25.56
N ARG A 558 -2.73 -13.77 -26.44
CA ARG A 558 -4.19 -13.65 -26.35
C ARG A 558 -4.87 -15.01 -26.15
N GLU A 559 -4.46 -16.00 -26.94
CA GLU A 559 -5.01 -17.36 -26.93
C GLU A 559 -4.72 -18.05 -25.58
N TYR A 560 -3.49 -17.89 -25.05
CA TYR A 560 -3.13 -18.44 -23.75
C TYR A 560 -3.98 -17.81 -22.64
N ARG A 561 -4.13 -16.48 -22.60
CA ARG A 561 -4.94 -15.79 -21.61
C ARG A 561 -6.38 -16.29 -21.62
N LEU A 562 -6.98 -16.37 -22.82
CA LEU A 562 -8.35 -16.85 -22.97
C LEU A 562 -8.49 -18.30 -22.47
N HIS A 563 -7.61 -19.19 -22.93
CA HIS A 563 -7.65 -20.60 -22.56
C HIS A 563 -7.46 -20.79 -21.04
N VAL A 564 -6.49 -20.12 -20.44
CA VAL A 564 -6.18 -20.30 -19.02
C VAL A 564 -7.31 -19.77 -18.13
N VAL A 565 -7.91 -18.61 -18.47
CA VAL A 565 -9.05 -18.07 -17.71
C VAL A 565 -10.27 -19.00 -17.79
N GLN A 566 -10.57 -19.57 -18.96
CA GLN A 566 -11.62 -20.59 -19.08
C GLN A 566 -11.36 -21.79 -18.16
N ARG A 567 -10.12 -22.27 -18.08
CA ARG A 567 -9.75 -23.39 -17.20
C ARG A 567 -9.79 -23.03 -15.72
N LEU A 568 -9.46 -21.79 -15.38
CA LEU A 568 -9.56 -21.31 -13.99
C LEU A 568 -11.01 -21.19 -13.52
N LEU A 569 -11.93 -20.74 -14.37
CA LEU A 569 -13.36 -20.74 -14.05
C LEU A 569 -13.88 -22.16 -13.75
N ILE A 570 -13.51 -23.15 -14.57
CA ILE A 570 -13.86 -24.55 -14.34
C ILE A 570 -13.19 -25.08 -13.05
N LYS A 571 -11.95 -24.67 -12.76
CA LYS A 571 -11.25 -25.02 -11.53
C LYS A 571 -11.96 -24.49 -10.29
N CYS A 572 -12.41 -23.24 -10.31
CA CYS A 572 -13.19 -22.65 -9.22
C CYS A 572 -14.46 -23.47 -8.95
N GLY A 573 -15.20 -23.86 -10.02
CA GLY A 573 -16.36 -24.74 -9.88
C GLY A 573 -16.03 -26.08 -9.23
N LYS A 574 -14.94 -26.75 -9.65
CA LYS A 574 -14.50 -28.01 -9.05
C LYS A 574 -14.14 -27.87 -7.56
N GLN A 575 -13.50 -26.77 -7.20
CA GLN A 575 -13.14 -26.48 -5.81
C GLN A 575 -14.38 -26.27 -4.97
N LEU A 576 -15.31 -25.42 -5.42
CA LEU A 576 -16.56 -25.12 -4.71
C LEU A 576 -17.42 -26.37 -4.53
N ILE A 577 -17.62 -27.19 -5.56
CA ILE A 577 -18.37 -28.44 -5.47
C ILE A 577 -17.76 -29.37 -4.41
N LYS A 578 -16.45 -29.50 -4.38
CA LYS A 578 -15.74 -30.32 -3.40
C LYS A 578 -15.90 -29.79 -1.97
N GLU A 579 -15.73 -28.49 -1.77
CA GLU A 579 -15.89 -27.82 -0.47
C GLU A 579 -17.30 -28.03 0.08
N THR A 580 -18.32 -27.77 -0.73
CA THR A 580 -19.74 -27.94 -0.35
C THR A 580 -20.09 -29.42 -0.05
N GLN A 581 -19.51 -30.38 -0.76
CA GLN A 581 -19.70 -31.81 -0.46
C GLN A 581 -19.09 -32.18 0.90
N THR A 582 -17.87 -31.72 1.18
CA THR A 582 -17.18 -31.99 2.46
C THR A 582 -17.95 -31.40 3.64
N GLU A 583 -18.48 -30.19 3.51
CA GLU A 583 -19.29 -29.53 4.54
C GLU A 583 -20.58 -30.32 4.85
N ARG A 584 -21.25 -30.86 3.82
CA ARG A 584 -22.44 -31.68 3.98
C ARG A 584 -22.15 -33.04 4.63
N GLU A 585 -21.02 -33.63 4.36
CA GLU A 585 -20.64 -34.92 4.98
C GLU A 585 -20.22 -34.73 6.45
N SER A 586 -19.85 -33.50 6.86
CA SER A 586 -19.44 -33.17 8.23
C SER A 586 -20.58 -32.60 9.10
N SER A 587 -21.73 -32.25 8.50
CA SER A 587 -22.93 -31.74 9.17
C SER A 587 -23.96 -32.88 9.42
#